data_998df294d67eb0f75480467897eca303
#
_entry.id   998df294d67eb0f75480467897eca303
#
_cell.length_a   1.000
_cell.length_b   1.000
_cell.length_c   1.000
_cell.angle_alpha   90.00
_cell.angle_beta   90.00
_cell.angle_gamma   90.00
#
_symmetry.space_group_name_H-M   'P 1'
#
loop_
_entity.id
_entity.type
_entity.pdbx_description
1 polymer ?
#
loop_
_entity_poly.entity_id
_entity_poly.type
_entity_poly.pdbx_seq_one_letter_code
_entity_poly.pdbx_strand_id
1 'polypeptide(L)'
;KPGYPNMYGLIGSEANKIEPKKSPLSSMTPVIVTEDNIPYLITGSPGGSTIINSVFQEIINILDFEMSLEESSNKNRIHYQWQPDIIFYEDLKPDILRELEHDFILRKRKIGEIQSILRTSEGFKGYSDLRRPDGKSIEIH
;
A
#
# COMPACT_ATOMS: atom_id res chain seq x y z
N LYS A 1 -13.99 -5.59 -19.16
CA LYS A 1 -13.92 -5.60 -20.63
C LYS A 1 -12.57 -5.02 -21.04
N PRO A 2 -11.76 -5.70 -21.87
CA PRO A 2 -10.50 -5.16 -22.37
C PRO A 2 -10.67 -3.77 -23.00
N GLY A 3 -9.71 -2.87 -22.79
CA GLY A 3 -9.74 -1.50 -23.32
C GLY A 3 -10.67 -0.52 -22.61
N TYR A 4 -11.38 -0.96 -21.56
CA TYR A 4 -12.24 -0.08 -20.75
C TYR A 4 -11.73 0.02 -19.31
N PRO A 5 -11.79 1.19 -18.68
CA PRO A 5 -11.38 1.36 -17.29
C PRO A 5 -12.32 0.60 -16.34
N ASN A 6 -11.73 0.00 -15.30
CA ASN A 6 -12.48 -0.55 -14.18
C ASN A 6 -12.86 0.57 -13.18
N MET A 7 -13.45 0.21 -12.04
CA MET A 7 -13.83 1.17 -10.99
C MET A 7 -12.65 1.97 -10.39
N TYR A 8 -11.42 1.52 -10.61
CA TYR A 8 -10.19 2.20 -10.16
C TYR A 8 -9.50 3.01 -11.27
N GLY A 9 -10.12 3.13 -12.46
CA GLY A 9 -9.55 3.78 -13.62
C GLY A 9 -8.48 2.96 -14.36
N LEU A 10 -8.26 1.70 -13.96
CA LEU A 10 -7.27 0.83 -14.59
C LEU A 10 -7.85 0.16 -15.84
N ILE A 11 -7.08 0.17 -16.93
CA ILE A 11 -7.47 -0.41 -18.21
C ILE A 11 -6.78 -1.77 -18.39
N GLY A 12 -7.58 -2.83 -18.44
CA GLY A 12 -7.09 -4.17 -18.74
C GLY A 12 -6.93 -4.42 -20.26
N SER A 13 -5.98 -5.28 -20.62
CA SER A 13 -5.74 -5.75 -21.97
C SER A 13 -6.40 -7.13 -22.23
N GLU A 14 -6.24 -7.68 -23.43
CA GLU A 14 -6.64 -9.05 -23.73
C GLU A 14 -5.96 -10.07 -22.80
N ALA A 15 -4.72 -9.80 -22.34
CA ALA A 15 -4.03 -10.63 -21.38
C ALA A 15 -4.77 -10.75 -20.03
N ASN A 16 -5.56 -9.75 -19.66
CA ASN A 16 -6.32 -9.70 -18.40
C ASN A 16 -7.80 -10.12 -18.56
N LYS A 17 -8.19 -10.56 -19.74
CA LYS A 17 -9.55 -11.00 -20.05
C LYS A 17 -9.95 -12.21 -19.21
N ILE A 18 -11.20 -12.22 -18.74
CA ILE A 18 -11.77 -13.34 -17.99
C ILE A 18 -12.02 -14.51 -18.95
N GLU A 19 -11.40 -15.65 -18.66
CA GLU A 19 -11.52 -16.87 -19.46
C GLU A 19 -11.50 -18.11 -18.55
N PRO A 20 -12.11 -19.24 -18.96
CA PRO A 20 -12.05 -20.47 -18.19
C PRO A 20 -10.60 -20.93 -17.94
N LYS A 21 -10.32 -21.42 -16.73
CA LYS A 21 -9.00 -21.92 -16.30
C LYS A 21 -7.90 -20.84 -16.18
N LYS A 22 -8.22 -19.58 -16.29
CA LYS A 22 -7.29 -18.47 -16.13
C LYS A 22 -7.27 -17.99 -14.69
N SER A 23 -6.09 -17.82 -14.10
CA SER A 23 -5.94 -17.29 -12.76
C SER A 23 -6.21 -15.77 -12.76
N PRO A 24 -6.91 -15.24 -11.74
CA PRO A 24 -7.08 -13.79 -11.59
C PRO A 24 -5.76 -13.11 -11.24
N LEU A 25 -5.69 -11.80 -11.51
CA LEU A 25 -4.59 -10.97 -11.03
C LEU A 25 -4.59 -10.93 -9.50
N SER A 26 -3.39 -10.83 -8.89
CA SER A 26 -3.27 -10.50 -7.47
C SER A 26 -3.87 -9.12 -7.20
N SER A 27 -4.61 -8.98 -6.12
CA SER A 27 -5.27 -7.74 -5.73
C SER A 27 -4.82 -7.17 -4.39
N MET A 28 -3.77 -7.71 -3.78
CA MET A 28 -3.27 -7.29 -2.47
C MET A 28 -1.76 -7.05 -2.41
N THR A 29 -1.03 -7.36 -3.47
CA THR A 29 0.44 -7.28 -3.53
C THR A 29 1.09 -7.85 -2.26
N PRO A 30 0.82 -9.12 -1.90
CA PRO A 30 1.42 -9.73 -0.73
C PRO A 30 2.93 -9.83 -0.93
N VAL A 31 3.69 -9.34 0.04
CA VAL A 31 5.16 -9.30 0.03
C VAL A 31 5.69 -9.96 1.28
N ILE A 32 6.73 -10.77 1.12
CA ILE A 32 7.53 -11.31 2.22
C ILE A 32 8.97 -10.81 2.01
N VAL A 33 9.43 -9.96 2.91
CA VAL A 33 10.84 -9.57 3.00
C VAL A 33 11.54 -10.57 3.91
N THR A 34 12.69 -11.07 3.48
CA THR A 34 13.50 -12.01 4.26
C THR A 34 14.85 -11.39 4.64
N GLU A 35 15.33 -11.73 5.82
CA GLU A 35 16.67 -11.47 6.30
C GLU A 35 17.29 -12.81 6.66
N ASP A 36 18.46 -13.14 6.08
CA ASP A 36 19.12 -14.44 6.22
C ASP A 36 18.24 -15.65 5.90
N ASN A 37 17.40 -15.53 4.86
CA ASN A 37 16.38 -16.49 4.44
C ASN A 37 15.26 -16.76 5.47
N ILE A 38 15.14 -15.93 6.48
CA ILE A 38 14.05 -15.99 7.47
C ILE A 38 13.08 -14.83 7.21
N PRO A 39 11.75 -15.04 7.24
CA PRO A 39 10.80 -13.95 7.12
C PRO A 39 11.06 -12.85 8.15
N TYR A 40 11.20 -11.61 7.68
CA TYR A 40 11.39 -10.42 8.49
C TYR A 40 10.13 -9.54 8.52
N LEU A 41 9.61 -9.20 7.34
CA LEU A 41 8.38 -8.42 7.19
C LEU A 41 7.44 -9.14 6.21
N ILE A 42 6.20 -9.31 6.61
CA ILE A 42 5.11 -9.81 5.76
C ILE A 42 4.08 -8.69 5.68
N THR A 43 3.75 -8.23 4.48
CA THR A 43 2.84 -7.08 4.31
C THR A 43 1.98 -7.21 3.08
N GLY A 44 0.87 -6.50 3.08
CA GLY A 44 -0.06 -6.39 1.96
C GLY A 44 -1.13 -5.35 2.23
N SER A 45 -1.83 -4.91 1.19
CA SER A 45 -2.88 -3.89 1.31
C SER A 45 -3.97 -4.11 0.27
N PRO A 46 -5.25 -3.93 0.59
CA PRO A 46 -6.27 -3.63 -0.41
C PRO A 46 -6.12 -2.17 -0.90
N GLY A 47 -6.80 -1.80 -2.01
CA GLY A 47 -6.85 -0.41 -2.44
C GLY A 47 -6.75 -0.15 -3.95
N GLY A 48 -6.92 -1.18 -4.78
CA GLY A 48 -6.85 -1.04 -6.25
C GLY A 48 -5.49 -0.53 -6.71
N SER A 49 -5.45 0.59 -7.42
CA SER A 49 -4.19 1.17 -7.92
C SER A 49 -3.24 1.66 -6.82
N THR A 50 -3.75 1.97 -5.63
CA THR A 50 -2.93 2.47 -4.52
C THR A 50 -2.16 1.38 -3.78
N ILE A 51 -2.45 0.10 -4.03
CA ILE A 51 -1.86 -1.04 -3.34
C ILE A 51 -0.33 -1.01 -3.41
N ILE A 52 0.21 -0.86 -4.62
CA ILE A 52 1.66 -0.89 -4.86
C ILE A 52 2.37 0.19 -4.05
N ASN A 53 1.87 1.43 -4.12
CA ASN A 53 2.47 2.55 -3.39
C ASN A 53 2.35 2.39 -1.87
N SER A 54 1.24 1.83 -1.39
CA SER A 54 1.05 1.60 0.05
C SER A 54 2.07 0.58 0.58
N VAL A 55 2.17 -0.57 -0.07
CA VAL A 55 3.13 -1.62 0.30
C VAL A 55 4.57 -1.15 0.17
N PHE A 56 4.90 -0.42 -0.91
CA PHE A 56 6.23 0.15 -1.12
C PHE A 56 6.63 1.13 -0.01
N GLN A 57 5.74 2.07 0.34
CA GLN A 57 6.01 3.04 1.42
C GLN A 57 6.17 2.34 2.77
N GLU A 58 5.37 1.29 3.07
CA GLU A 58 5.53 0.49 4.28
C GLU A 58 6.92 -0.14 4.37
N ILE A 59 7.37 -0.78 3.28
CA ILE A 59 8.68 -1.44 3.24
C ILE A 59 9.81 -0.44 3.47
N ILE A 60 9.82 0.69 2.75
CA ILE A 60 10.84 1.72 2.90
C ILE A 60 10.83 2.33 4.31
N ASN A 61 9.65 2.63 4.85
CA ASN A 61 9.52 3.18 6.20
C ASN A 61 10.18 2.29 7.25
N ILE A 62 10.01 0.97 7.11
CA ILE A 62 10.57 0.01 8.07
C ILE A 62 12.06 -0.23 7.81
N LEU A 63 12.48 -0.45 6.53
CA LEU A 63 13.83 -0.87 6.22
C LEU A 63 14.84 0.30 6.14
N ASP A 64 14.44 1.42 5.53
CA ASP A 64 15.35 2.54 5.27
C ASP A 64 15.22 3.64 6.32
N PHE A 65 14.01 3.85 6.86
CA PHE A 65 13.76 4.87 7.88
C PHE A 65 13.65 4.30 9.30
N GLU A 66 13.83 2.99 9.48
CA GLU A 66 13.85 2.31 10.77
C GLU A 66 12.62 2.60 11.66
N MET A 67 11.46 2.87 11.02
CA MET A 67 10.22 3.10 11.73
C MET A 67 9.71 1.80 12.37
N SER A 68 9.08 1.91 13.52
CA SER A 68 8.32 0.81 14.08
C SER A 68 7.17 0.41 13.15
N LEU A 69 6.68 -0.83 13.27
CA LEU A 69 5.55 -1.32 12.48
C LEU A 69 4.32 -0.44 12.62
N GLU A 70 4.02 0.02 13.82
CA GLU A 70 2.90 0.90 14.12
C GLU A 70 3.06 2.28 13.49
N GLU A 71 4.23 2.90 13.63
CA GLU A 71 4.53 4.21 13.02
C GLU A 71 4.44 4.15 11.51
N SER A 72 5.03 3.13 10.89
CA SER A 72 5.01 2.94 9.45
C SER A 72 3.59 2.75 8.92
N SER A 73 2.84 1.82 9.52
CA SER A 73 1.47 1.51 9.07
C SER A 73 0.52 2.71 9.21
N ASN A 74 0.73 3.58 10.19
CA ASN A 74 -0.08 4.80 10.40
C ASN A 74 0.47 6.04 9.69
N LYS A 75 1.65 5.96 9.10
CA LYS A 75 2.24 7.08 8.36
C LYS A 75 1.34 7.55 7.23
N ASN A 76 1.22 8.86 7.06
CA ASN A 76 0.48 9.45 5.94
C ASN A 76 1.12 9.06 4.62
N ARG A 77 0.30 8.66 3.66
CA ARG A 77 0.72 8.14 2.37
C ARG A 77 0.45 9.12 1.24
N ILE A 78 1.22 8.96 0.17
CA ILE A 78 1.01 9.60 -1.11
C ILE A 78 0.84 8.55 -2.20
N HIS A 79 0.12 8.90 -3.27
CA HIS A 79 -0.05 8.04 -4.43
C HIS A 79 -0.10 8.83 -5.72
N TYR A 80 0.71 8.43 -6.68
CA TYR A 80 0.72 8.94 -8.05
C TYR A 80 0.85 7.79 -9.03
N GLN A 81 0.06 7.79 -10.08
CA GLN A 81 0.02 6.69 -11.07
C GLN A 81 0.07 7.19 -12.52
N TRP A 82 0.48 8.45 -12.75
CA TRP A 82 0.57 9.09 -14.06
C TRP A 82 -0.81 9.36 -14.71
N GLN A 83 -1.71 8.42 -14.75
CA GLN A 83 -3.10 8.63 -15.24
C GLN A 83 -4.12 8.11 -14.20
N PRO A 84 -4.96 9.01 -13.70
CA PRO A 84 -4.99 10.46 -13.93
C PRO A 84 -3.73 11.14 -13.39
N ASP A 85 -3.32 12.27 -14.00
CA ASP A 85 -2.21 13.10 -13.57
C ASP A 85 -2.57 13.90 -12.31
N ILE A 86 -2.69 13.17 -11.21
CA ILE A 86 -3.14 13.66 -9.91
C ILE A 86 -2.32 12.97 -8.82
N ILE A 87 -1.75 13.78 -7.92
CA ILE A 87 -1.19 13.26 -6.68
C ILE A 87 -2.31 13.16 -5.65
N PHE A 88 -2.57 11.96 -5.19
CA PHE A 88 -3.41 11.71 -4.01
C PHE A 88 -2.56 11.69 -2.76
N TYR A 89 -3.04 12.29 -1.69
CA TYR A 89 -2.32 12.37 -0.41
C TYR A 89 -3.29 12.28 0.77
N GLU A 90 -2.79 11.90 1.93
CA GLU A 90 -3.58 11.84 3.17
C GLU A 90 -3.40 13.10 3.99
N ASP A 91 -2.15 13.43 4.31
CA ASP A 91 -1.78 14.68 4.93
C ASP A 91 -0.31 15.01 4.63
N LEU A 92 -0.06 16.25 4.25
CA LEU A 92 1.28 16.77 3.95
C LEU A 92 1.47 18.13 4.62
N LYS A 93 2.72 18.46 4.90
CA LYS A 93 3.06 19.77 5.44
C LYS A 93 2.68 20.87 4.44
N PRO A 94 2.22 22.05 4.89
CA PRO A 94 1.76 23.13 4.02
C PRO A 94 2.82 23.65 3.03
N ASP A 95 4.09 23.58 3.37
CA ASP A 95 5.21 23.95 2.49
C ASP A 95 5.34 22.96 1.32
N ILE A 96 5.29 21.67 1.61
CA ILE A 96 5.30 20.60 0.59
C ILE A 96 4.07 20.71 -0.33
N LEU A 97 2.89 20.96 0.23
CA LEU A 97 1.67 21.13 -0.56
C LEU A 97 1.82 22.30 -1.55
N ARG A 98 2.31 23.46 -1.10
CA ARG A 98 2.52 24.63 -1.96
C ARG A 98 3.52 24.38 -3.07
N GLU A 99 4.57 23.60 -2.81
CA GLU A 99 5.56 23.23 -3.81
C GLU A 99 4.95 22.31 -4.87
N LEU A 100 4.22 21.29 -4.45
CA LEU A 100 3.60 20.32 -5.35
C LEU A 100 2.44 20.91 -6.16
N GLU A 101 1.66 21.86 -5.62
CA GLU A 101 0.55 22.55 -6.30
C GLU A 101 0.99 23.37 -7.51
N HIS A 102 2.28 23.72 -7.58
CA HIS A 102 2.83 24.43 -8.73
C HIS A 102 2.82 23.55 -10.00
N ASP A 103 3.08 22.27 -9.87
CA ASP A 103 3.27 21.35 -11.00
C ASP A 103 2.19 20.25 -11.09
N PHE A 104 1.42 20.00 -10.02
CA PHE A 104 0.50 18.87 -9.94
C PHE A 104 -0.88 19.27 -9.44
N ILE A 105 -1.88 18.52 -9.88
CA ILE A 105 -3.21 18.52 -9.25
C ILE A 105 -3.16 17.66 -8.01
N LEU A 106 -3.50 18.22 -6.85
CA LEU A 106 -3.49 17.52 -5.58
C LEU A 106 -4.91 17.16 -5.14
N ARG A 107 -5.09 15.93 -4.61
CA ARG A 107 -6.36 15.49 -4.02
C ARG A 107 -6.15 14.75 -2.71
N LYS A 108 -6.75 15.26 -1.64
CA LYS A 108 -6.74 14.60 -0.34
C LYS A 108 -7.70 13.40 -0.33
N ARG A 109 -7.20 12.22 0.05
CA ARG A 109 -8.01 11.03 0.28
C ARG A 109 -7.25 9.97 1.09
N LYS A 110 -7.95 9.02 1.69
CA LYS A 110 -7.41 7.82 2.32
C LYS A 110 -6.73 6.91 1.28
N ILE A 111 -5.57 6.34 1.61
CA ILE A 111 -4.73 5.54 0.69
C ILE A 111 -4.35 4.20 1.31
N GLY A 112 -4.92 3.11 0.77
CA GLY A 112 -4.65 1.75 1.21
C GLY A 112 -5.12 1.45 2.64
N GLU A 113 -4.88 0.21 3.05
CA GLU A 113 -5.18 -0.32 4.40
C GLU A 113 -4.18 -1.46 4.67
N ILE A 114 -2.99 -1.12 5.16
CA ILE A 114 -1.90 -2.07 5.35
C ILE A 114 -2.24 -3.10 6.43
N GLN A 115 -1.84 -4.34 6.19
CA GLN A 115 -1.84 -5.42 7.16
C GLN A 115 -0.45 -6.02 7.17
N SER A 116 0.24 -5.97 8.31
CA SER A 116 1.65 -6.36 8.38
C SER A 116 1.98 -7.19 9.61
N ILE A 117 3.00 -8.02 9.45
CA ILE A 117 3.64 -8.79 10.52
C ILE A 117 5.15 -8.55 10.41
N LEU A 118 5.77 -8.18 11.51
CA LEU A 118 7.20 -7.92 11.62
C LEU A 118 7.82 -8.89 12.63
N ARG A 119 8.97 -9.47 12.28
CA ARG A 119 9.79 -10.25 13.21
C ARG A 119 10.54 -9.29 14.15
N THR A 120 10.46 -9.59 15.43
CA THR A 120 11.17 -8.88 16.51
C THR A 120 12.06 -9.86 17.28
N SER A 121 12.82 -9.36 18.25
CA SER A 121 13.59 -10.20 19.19
C SER A 121 12.69 -11.08 20.08
N GLU A 122 11.43 -10.72 20.25
CA GLU A 122 10.45 -11.42 21.10
C GLU A 122 9.51 -12.34 20.30
N GLY A 123 9.63 -12.39 18.97
CA GLY A 123 8.76 -13.16 18.09
C GLY A 123 8.19 -12.33 16.95
N PHE A 124 6.94 -12.59 16.58
CA PHE A 124 6.26 -11.87 15.51
C PHE A 124 5.23 -10.90 16.07
N LYS A 125 5.33 -9.64 15.68
CA LYS A 125 4.36 -8.59 16.00
C LYS A 125 3.48 -8.30 14.79
N GLY A 126 2.16 -8.41 14.95
CA GLY A 126 1.18 -8.04 13.92
C GLY A 126 0.64 -6.63 14.15
N TYR A 127 0.35 -5.91 13.06
CA TYR A 127 -0.34 -4.62 13.13
C TYR A 127 -1.38 -4.48 12.02
N SER A 128 -2.54 -3.99 12.38
CA SER A 128 -3.62 -3.64 11.47
C SER A 128 -3.77 -2.13 11.40
N ASP A 129 -3.68 -1.60 10.20
CA ASP A 129 -3.79 -0.17 9.88
C ASP A 129 -5.08 0.45 10.45
N LEU A 130 -4.96 1.56 11.17
CA LEU A 130 -6.09 2.28 11.76
C LEU A 130 -7.08 2.85 10.72
N ARG A 131 -6.68 2.87 9.43
CA ARG A 131 -7.60 3.21 8.33
C ARG A 131 -8.70 2.16 8.18
N ARG A 132 -8.51 0.97 8.75
CA ARG A 132 -9.48 -0.11 8.83
C ARG A 132 -9.97 -0.28 10.28
N PRO A 133 -11.08 0.35 10.67
CA PRO A 133 -11.50 0.39 12.08
C PRO A 133 -11.93 -0.96 12.66
N ASP A 134 -12.24 -1.94 11.81
CA ASP A 134 -12.60 -3.31 12.17
C ASP A 134 -11.42 -4.30 12.10
N GLY A 135 -10.23 -3.83 11.69
CA GLY A 135 -9.02 -4.61 11.66
C GLY A 135 -8.48 -4.86 13.08
N LYS A 136 -7.95 -6.05 13.31
CA LYS A 136 -7.29 -6.42 14.58
C LYS A 136 -6.06 -7.26 14.32
N SER A 137 -5.02 -7.05 15.12
CA SER A 137 -3.88 -7.94 15.27
C SER A 137 -3.90 -8.58 16.65
N ILE A 138 -3.49 -9.85 16.72
CA ILE A 138 -3.37 -10.60 17.97
C ILE A 138 -1.97 -11.18 17.99
N GLU A 139 -1.22 -10.90 19.06
CA GLU A 139 0.07 -11.53 19.31
C GLU A 139 -0.17 -12.81 20.10
N ILE A 140 0.45 -13.90 19.63
CA ILE A 140 0.43 -15.20 20.32
C ILE A 140 1.87 -15.42 20.81
N HIS A 141 2.03 -15.51 22.11
CA HIS A 141 3.30 -15.78 22.80
C HIS A 141 3.48 -17.27 23.02
#